data_0892b61485217d9d841d9250e32efb39
#
_entry.id   0892b61485217d9d841d9250e32efb39
#
_cell.length_a   1.000
_cell.length_b   1.000
_cell.length_c   1.000
_cell.angle_alpha   90.00
_cell.angle_beta   90.00
_cell.angle_gamma   90.00
#
_symmetry.space_group_name_H-M   'P 1'
#
loop_
_entity.id
_entity.type
_entity.pdbx_description
1 polymer ?
#
loop_
_entity_poly.entity_id
_entity_poly.type
_entity_poly.pdbx_seq_one_letter_code
_entity_poly.pdbx_strand_id
1 'polypeptide(L)'
;MFRVQPIAEALGVELHGVDLCQNLSKDIYSEIRRLLVKHQVIFFRDQNISFAHYKALAESFGPIQTHPVYNTVPGYPEITVLESTAEKPSKIEKWHSDMTFREHPPLGSVLRSRICPPKGGDTMWSSMMALPVARG
;
A
#
# COMPACT_ATOMS: atom_id res chain seq x y z
N MET A 1 -16.69 -13.62 6.95
CA MET A 1 -16.94 -12.23 6.49
C MET A 1 -16.06 -11.32 7.33
N PHE A 2 -15.22 -10.52 6.74
CA PHE A 2 -14.34 -9.59 7.46
C PHE A 2 -15.07 -8.28 7.80
N ARG A 3 -14.61 -7.59 8.84
CA ARG A 3 -15.17 -6.31 9.31
C ARG A 3 -14.36 -5.15 8.70
N VAL A 4 -15.06 -4.14 8.21
CA VAL A 4 -14.50 -2.90 7.68
C VAL A 4 -14.67 -1.81 8.73
N GLN A 5 -13.57 -1.18 9.14
CA GLN A 5 -13.56 -0.11 10.13
C GLN A 5 -12.97 1.15 9.50
N PRO A 6 -13.75 2.23 9.32
CA PRO A 6 -13.21 3.51 8.87
C PRO A 6 -12.15 4.06 9.85
N ILE A 7 -11.07 4.63 9.30
CA ILE A 7 -10.01 5.29 10.08
C ILE A 7 -10.25 6.80 10.12
N ALA A 8 -10.63 7.35 8.97
CA ALA A 8 -10.96 8.76 8.86
C ALA A 8 -12.20 8.96 7.96
N GLU A 9 -12.79 10.13 8.02
CA GLU A 9 -13.99 10.48 7.25
C GLU A 9 -13.71 10.49 5.74
N ALA A 10 -12.60 11.09 5.33
CA ALA A 10 -12.30 11.33 3.91
C ALA A 10 -11.70 10.12 3.19
N LEU A 11 -10.93 9.28 3.88
CA LEU A 11 -10.27 8.12 3.29
C LEU A 11 -9.76 7.14 4.37
N GLY A 12 -9.51 5.91 3.96
CA GLY A 12 -8.84 4.91 4.76
C GLY A 12 -9.79 4.02 5.57
N VAL A 13 -9.60 2.72 5.44
CA VAL A 13 -10.29 1.70 6.26
C VAL A 13 -9.31 0.65 6.74
N GLU A 14 -9.59 0.10 7.90
CA GLU A 14 -8.91 -1.08 8.42
C GLU A 14 -9.79 -2.31 8.21
N LEU A 15 -9.21 -3.38 7.66
CA LEU A 15 -9.88 -4.65 7.46
C LEU A 15 -9.45 -5.65 8.53
N HIS A 16 -10.44 -6.15 9.28
CA HIS A 16 -10.24 -7.15 10.32
C HIS A 16 -10.82 -8.51 9.90
N GLY A 17 -10.13 -9.59 10.29
CA GLY A 17 -10.57 -10.97 10.01
C GLY A 17 -10.16 -11.46 8.63
N VAL A 18 -9.30 -10.74 7.92
CA VAL A 18 -8.59 -11.22 6.74
C VAL A 18 -7.19 -11.67 7.16
N ASP A 19 -6.85 -12.92 6.87
CA ASP A 19 -5.51 -13.46 7.06
C ASP A 19 -4.82 -13.56 5.70
N LEU A 20 -3.91 -12.62 5.44
CA LEU A 20 -3.15 -12.55 4.19
C LEU A 20 -2.06 -13.64 4.10
N CYS A 21 -1.85 -14.43 5.16
CA CYS A 21 -0.96 -15.59 5.14
C CYS A 21 -1.60 -16.81 4.51
N GLN A 22 -2.89 -16.76 4.21
CA GLN A 22 -3.66 -17.83 3.58
C GLN A 22 -3.85 -17.57 2.09
N ASN A 23 -4.13 -18.63 1.35
CA ASN A 23 -4.58 -18.51 -0.04
C ASN A 23 -6.01 -17.99 -0.06
N LEU A 24 -6.16 -16.72 -0.38
CA LEU A 24 -7.47 -16.07 -0.42
C LEU A 24 -8.24 -16.47 -1.68
N SER A 25 -9.57 -16.57 -1.58
CA SER A 25 -10.42 -16.79 -2.73
C SER A 25 -10.48 -15.55 -3.64
N LYS A 26 -10.86 -15.76 -4.90
CA LYS A 26 -11.06 -14.65 -5.86
C LYS A 26 -12.09 -13.64 -5.38
N ASP A 27 -13.11 -14.09 -4.67
CA ASP A 27 -14.17 -13.22 -4.14
C ASP A 27 -13.62 -12.28 -3.05
N ILE A 28 -12.72 -12.78 -2.20
CA ILE A 28 -12.05 -11.95 -1.19
C ILE A 28 -11.15 -10.90 -1.86
N TYR A 29 -10.34 -11.27 -2.85
CA TYR A 29 -9.54 -10.31 -3.62
C TYR A 29 -10.41 -9.26 -4.32
N SER A 30 -11.52 -9.67 -4.92
CA SER A 30 -12.46 -8.76 -5.57
C SER A 30 -13.08 -7.77 -4.59
N GLU A 31 -13.43 -8.23 -3.39
CA GLU A 31 -13.97 -7.36 -2.35
C GLU A 31 -12.91 -6.41 -1.79
N ILE A 32 -11.67 -6.86 -1.57
CA ILE A 32 -10.55 -5.99 -1.18
C ILE A 32 -10.34 -4.89 -2.24
N ARG A 33 -10.35 -5.25 -3.53
CA ARG A 33 -10.24 -4.28 -4.62
C ARG A 33 -11.39 -3.28 -4.61
N ARG A 34 -12.62 -3.72 -4.42
CA ARG A 34 -13.81 -2.86 -4.33
C ARG A 34 -13.68 -1.85 -3.19
N LEU A 35 -13.21 -2.32 -2.03
CA LEU A 35 -12.96 -1.47 -0.86
C LEU A 35 -11.82 -0.48 -1.09
N LEU A 36 -10.72 -0.90 -1.77
CA LEU A 36 -9.64 0.00 -2.13
C LEU A 36 -10.12 1.14 -3.02
N VAL A 37 -10.89 0.85 -4.05
CA VAL A 37 -11.47 1.87 -4.94
C VAL A 37 -12.39 2.82 -4.18
N LYS A 38 -13.18 2.30 -3.25
CA LYS A 38 -14.11 3.11 -2.45
C LYS A 38 -13.41 3.98 -1.41
N HIS A 39 -12.43 3.43 -0.70
CA HIS A 39 -11.82 4.05 0.47
C HIS A 39 -10.39 4.55 0.24
N GLN A 40 -9.83 4.31 -0.94
CA GLN A 40 -8.52 4.78 -1.43
C GLN A 40 -7.31 4.19 -0.69
N VAL A 41 -7.41 3.91 0.60
CA VAL A 41 -6.36 3.27 1.41
C VAL A 41 -6.98 2.18 2.27
N ILE A 42 -6.31 1.02 2.33
CA ILE A 42 -6.70 -0.11 3.17
C ILE A 42 -5.53 -0.50 4.07
N PHE A 43 -5.82 -0.75 5.33
CA PHE A 43 -4.86 -1.24 6.31
C PHE A 43 -5.21 -2.63 6.78
N PHE A 44 -4.17 -3.45 6.93
CA PHE A 44 -4.22 -4.76 7.56
C PHE A 44 -3.24 -4.77 8.72
N ARG A 45 -3.68 -5.16 9.90
CA ARG A 45 -2.83 -5.28 11.09
C ARG A 45 -2.38 -6.71 11.29
N ASP A 46 -1.24 -6.86 11.97
CA ASP A 46 -0.72 -8.13 12.49
C ASP A 46 -0.56 -9.24 11.42
N GLN A 47 -0.15 -8.84 10.21
CA GLN A 47 0.01 -9.74 9.07
C GLN A 47 1.46 -10.22 8.96
N ASN A 48 1.73 -11.46 9.34
CA ASN A 48 3.05 -12.08 9.14
C ASN A 48 3.17 -12.76 7.77
N ILE A 49 2.90 -12.00 6.73
CA ILE A 49 2.81 -12.47 5.34
C ILE A 49 4.19 -12.88 4.78
N SER A 50 4.26 -14.01 4.06
CA SER A 50 5.45 -14.38 3.29
C SER A 50 5.63 -13.50 2.05
N PHE A 51 6.83 -13.48 1.46
CA PHE A 51 7.04 -12.75 0.21
C PHE A 51 6.19 -13.30 -0.94
N ALA A 52 5.94 -14.61 -0.97
CA ALA A 52 5.06 -15.24 -1.96
C ALA A 52 3.61 -14.76 -1.84
N HIS A 53 3.05 -14.74 -0.62
CA HIS A 53 1.71 -14.22 -0.39
C HIS A 53 1.62 -12.70 -0.61
N TYR A 54 2.68 -11.96 -0.26
CA TYR A 54 2.77 -10.53 -0.52
C TYR A 54 2.73 -10.21 -2.01
N LYS A 55 3.49 -10.97 -2.81
CA LYS A 55 3.46 -10.90 -4.26
C LYS A 55 2.07 -11.26 -4.81
N ALA A 56 1.48 -12.36 -4.37
CA ALA A 56 0.15 -12.80 -4.82
C ALA A 56 -0.94 -11.75 -4.51
N LEU A 57 -0.87 -11.09 -3.35
CA LEU A 57 -1.75 -9.97 -3.03
C LEU A 57 -1.57 -8.83 -4.04
N ALA A 58 -0.35 -8.41 -4.33
CA ALA A 58 -0.08 -7.34 -5.27
C ALA A 58 -0.56 -7.71 -6.70
N GLU A 59 -0.30 -8.93 -7.16
CA GLU A 59 -0.74 -9.45 -8.46
C GLU A 59 -2.27 -9.48 -8.61
N SER A 60 -3.00 -9.61 -7.52
CA SER A 60 -4.48 -9.57 -7.55
C SER A 60 -5.06 -8.22 -8.00
N PHE A 61 -4.27 -7.15 -7.93
CA PHE A 61 -4.65 -5.82 -8.41
C PHE A 61 -4.26 -5.56 -9.86
N GLY A 62 -3.34 -6.33 -10.40
CA GLY A 62 -2.85 -6.20 -11.78
C GLY A 62 -1.37 -6.51 -11.92
N PRO A 63 -0.77 -6.29 -13.09
CA PRO A 63 0.65 -6.51 -13.32
C PRO A 63 1.51 -5.68 -12.37
N ILE A 64 2.48 -6.33 -11.71
CA ILE A 64 3.40 -5.63 -10.84
C ILE A 64 4.41 -4.85 -11.69
N GLN A 65 4.67 -3.62 -11.29
CA GLN A 65 5.71 -2.79 -11.88
C GLN A 65 6.93 -2.75 -10.96
N THR A 66 8.12 -2.93 -11.54
CA THR A 66 9.39 -2.82 -10.81
C THR A 66 9.87 -1.39 -10.80
N HIS A 67 10.61 -0.99 -9.74
CA HIS A 67 11.26 0.29 -9.65
C HIS A 67 12.76 0.16 -10.01
N PRO A 68 13.28 0.98 -10.94
CA PRO A 68 14.63 0.76 -11.49
C PRO A 68 15.78 1.14 -10.54
N VAL A 69 15.50 1.88 -9.48
CA VAL A 69 16.54 2.54 -8.65
C VAL A 69 16.74 1.87 -7.29
N TYR A 70 15.70 1.24 -6.73
CA TYR A 70 15.77 0.70 -5.39
C TYR A 70 16.27 -0.74 -5.34
N ASN A 71 16.89 -1.10 -4.21
CA ASN A 71 17.23 -2.49 -3.91
C ASN A 71 15.96 -3.33 -3.80
N THR A 72 16.08 -4.61 -4.14
CA THR A 72 14.96 -5.56 -4.09
C THR A 72 15.28 -6.72 -3.17
N VAL A 73 14.26 -7.46 -2.79
CA VAL A 73 14.42 -8.67 -2.00
C VAL A 73 15.05 -9.78 -2.86
N PRO A 74 16.10 -10.48 -2.41
CA PRO A 74 16.65 -11.62 -3.13
C PRO A 74 15.58 -12.66 -3.47
N GLY A 75 15.50 -13.04 -4.77
CA GLY A 75 14.47 -13.95 -5.28
C GLY A 75 13.11 -13.31 -5.56
N TYR A 76 12.93 -12.02 -5.24
CA TYR A 76 11.69 -11.26 -5.49
C TYR A 76 12.02 -9.86 -6.04
N PRO A 77 12.45 -9.76 -7.31
CA PRO A 77 12.88 -8.48 -7.91
C PRO A 77 11.75 -7.43 -7.98
N GLU A 78 10.51 -7.84 -7.86
CA GLU A 78 9.33 -6.98 -7.79
C GLU A 78 9.08 -6.38 -6.41
N ILE A 79 9.77 -6.85 -5.36
CA ILE A 79 9.63 -6.34 -4.01
C ILE A 79 10.78 -5.38 -3.71
N THR A 80 10.47 -4.11 -3.70
CA THR A 80 11.42 -3.03 -3.39
C THR A 80 11.61 -2.90 -1.88
N VAL A 81 12.85 -2.68 -1.46
CA VAL A 81 13.19 -2.41 -0.06
C VAL A 81 13.39 -0.90 0.13
N LEU A 82 12.57 -0.31 0.98
CA LEU A 82 12.71 1.09 1.42
C LEU A 82 13.21 1.10 2.85
N GLU A 83 14.37 1.66 3.07
CA GLU A 83 15.00 1.73 4.38
C GLU A 83 15.42 3.16 4.70
N SER A 84 15.17 3.56 5.94
CA SER A 84 15.60 4.83 6.49
C SER A 84 16.30 4.59 7.83
N THR A 85 17.50 5.13 7.98
CA THR A 85 18.29 5.05 9.23
C THR A 85 18.66 6.45 9.71
N ALA A 86 19.22 6.56 10.92
CA ALA A 86 19.71 7.83 11.44
C ALA A 86 20.83 8.42 10.55
N GLU A 87 21.69 7.56 9.97
CA GLU A 87 22.78 7.94 9.09
C GLU A 87 22.29 8.25 7.67
N LYS A 88 21.18 7.63 7.26
CA LYS A 88 20.58 7.80 5.94
C LYS A 88 19.06 8.01 6.07
N PRO A 89 18.64 9.19 6.52
CA PRO A 89 17.22 9.48 6.68
C PRO A 89 16.50 9.55 5.33
N SER A 90 15.22 9.17 5.33
CA SER A 90 14.37 9.40 4.17
C SER A 90 14.22 10.91 3.93
N LYS A 91 14.17 11.28 2.64
CA LYS A 91 13.93 12.66 2.19
C LYS A 91 12.57 12.82 1.49
N ILE A 92 11.68 11.85 1.65
CA ILE A 92 10.35 11.87 1.04
C ILE A 92 9.43 12.67 1.98
N GLU A 93 9.36 13.98 1.79
CA GLU A 93 8.61 14.90 2.65
C GLU A 93 7.54 15.69 1.88
N LYS A 94 7.47 15.51 0.56
CA LYS A 94 6.50 16.23 -0.28
C LYS A 94 5.32 15.34 -0.62
N TRP A 95 4.14 15.93 -0.65
CA TRP A 95 2.95 15.27 -1.19
C TRP A 95 3.17 14.89 -2.65
N HIS A 96 2.94 13.64 -2.99
CA HIS A 96 3.10 13.10 -4.33
C HIS A 96 2.16 11.92 -4.56
N SER A 97 2.01 11.55 -5.81
CA SER A 97 1.50 10.24 -6.20
C SER A 97 2.63 9.46 -6.85
N ASP A 98 2.72 8.17 -6.52
CA ASP A 98 3.81 7.32 -6.99
C ASP A 98 3.77 7.11 -8.51
N MET A 99 4.97 7.10 -9.14
CA MET A 99 5.18 6.67 -10.52
C MET A 99 4.37 7.45 -11.58
N THR A 100 3.91 8.66 -11.28
CA THR A 100 3.10 9.48 -12.21
C THR A 100 3.87 9.97 -13.46
N PHE A 101 5.18 9.78 -13.50
CA PHE A 101 6.00 10.04 -14.68
C PHE A 101 5.86 8.98 -15.78
N ARG A 102 5.19 7.85 -15.51
CA ARG A 102 4.95 6.80 -16.49
C ARG A 102 3.70 7.08 -17.30
N GLU A 103 3.71 6.69 -18.58
CA GLU A 103 2.53 6.74 -19.45
C GLU A 103 1.36 5.90 -18.87
N HIS A 104 1.70 4.76 -18.28
CA HIS A 104 0.75 3.89 -17.58
C HIS A 104 1.19 3.71 -16.13
N PRO A 105 0.79 4.64 -15.23
CA PRO A 105 1.15 4.52 -13.81
C PRO A 105 0.45 3.31 -13.17
N PRO A 106 1.02 2.73 -12.11
CA PRO A 106 0.37 1.64 -11.37
C PRO A 106 -0.92 2.09 -10.72
N LEU A 107 -1.85 1.14 -10.50
CA LEU A 107 -3.10 1.39 -9.79
C LEU A 107 -2.86 1.92 -8.35
N GLY A 108 -1.80 1.46 -7.72
CA GLY A 108 -1.44 1.81 -6.35
C GLY A 108 -0.20 1.06 -5.89
N SER A 109 0.08 1.16 -4.60
CA SER A 109 1.23 0.53 -3.97
C SER A 109 0.77 -0.37 -2.82
N VAL A 110 1.41 -1.52 -2.66
CA VAL A 110 1.24 -2.37 -1.48
C VAL A 110 2.49 -2.22 -0.62
N LEU A 111 2.34 -1.67 0.59
CA LEU A 111 3.43 -1.42 1.51
C LEU A 111 3.34 -2.38 2.70
N ARG A 112 4.48 -2.93 3.09
CA ARG A 112 4.62 -3.74 4.31
C ARG A 112 5.67 -3.14 5.22
N SER A 113 5.25 -2.70 6.39
CA SER A 113 6.18 -2.28 7.42
C SER A 113 6.90 -3.49 8.04
N ARG A 114 8.22 -3.42 8.17
CA ARG A 114 9.07 -4.44 8.80
C ARG A 114 9.63 -3.96 10.13
N ILE A 115 10.02 -2.71 10.18
CA ILE A 115 10.57 -2.05 11.36
C ILE A 115 9.85 -0.71 11.47
N CYS A 116 9.17 -0.51 12.58
CA CYS A 116 8.55 0.77 12.92
C CYS A 116 9.29 1.36 14.10
N PRO A 117 9.75 2.62 14.02
CA PRO A 117 10.29 3.28 15.19
C PRO A 117 9.16 3.54 16.21
N PRO A 118 9.50 3.63 17.52
CA PRO A 118 8.49 3.91 18.55
C PRO A 118 7.91 5.34 18.44
N LYS A 119 8.58 6.22 17.69
CA LYS A 119 8.16 7.60 17.46
C LYS A 119 8.65 8.09 16.11
N GLY A 120 7.79 8.77 15.36
CA GLY A 120 8.10 9.32 14.04
C GLY A 120 8.05 8.27 12.92
N GLY A 121 8.39 8.68 11.71
CA GLY A 121 8.34 7.81 10.52
C GLY A 121 6.92 7.54 10.01
N ASP A 122 5.96 8.39 10.36
CA ASP A 122 4.57 8.24 9.96
C ASP A 122 4.40 8.41 8.45
N THR A 123 3.52 7.60 7.86
CA THR A 123 3.07 7.78 6.49
C THR A 123 1.68 8.42 6.52
N MET A 124 1.52 9.49 5.75
CA MET A 124 0.27 10.23 5.65
C MET A 124 -0.31 10.12 4.25
N TRP A 125 -1.64 10.15 4.16
CA TRP A 125 -2.38 10.15 2.90
C TRP A 125 -3.38 11.28 2.85
N SER A 126 -3.61 11.83 1.66
CA SER A 126 -4.64 12.83 1.39
C SER A 126 -5.51 12.39 0.22
N SER A 127 -6.82 12.58 0.36
CA SER A 127 -7.77 12.24 -0.70
C SER A 127 -7.82 13.35 -1.75
N MET A 128 -7.41 13.04 -2.97
CA MET A 128 -7.58 13.95 -4.12
C MET A 128 -9.06 14.12 -4.52
N MET A 129 -9.93 13.20 -4.10
CA MET A 129 -11.38 13.28 -4.36
C MET A 129 -12.11 14.20 -3.37
N ALA A 130 -11.55 14.37 -2.17
CA ALA A 130 -12.15 15.21 -1.11
C ALA A 130 -11.60 16.64 -1.12
N LEU A 131 -10.58 16.95 -1.93
CA LEU A 131 -10.06 18.31 -2.03
C LEU A 131 -11.08 19.19 -2.78
N PRO A 132 -11.32 20.44 -2.29
CA PRO A 132 -12.11 21.41 -3.03
C PRO A 132 -11.43 21.65 -4.38
N VAL A 133 -12.18 21.52 -5.46
CA VAL A 133 -11.71 21.93 -6.79
C VAL A 133 -11.54 23.45 -6.72
N ALA A 134 -10.30 23.92 -6.83
CA ALA A 134 -10.04 25.33 -7.01
C ALA A 134 -10.77 25.76 -8.31
N ARG A 135 -11.85 26.50 -8.17
CA ARG A 135 -12.51 27.13 -9.33
C ARG A 135 -11.62 28.30 -9.71
N GLY A 136 -10.85 28.12 -10.80
CA GLY A 136 -10.14 29.21 -11.45
C GLY A 136 -11.12 30.19 -12.10
#